data_d70b284b362864a53b3f6084cbc54eaf
#
_entry.id   d70b284b362864a53b3f6084cbc54eaf
#
_cell.length_a   1.000
_cell.length_b   1.000
_cell.length_c   1.000
_cell.angle_alpha   90.00
_cell.angle_beta   90.00
_cell.angle_gamma   90.00
#
_symmetry.space_group_name_H-M   'P 1'
#
loop_
_entity.id
_entity.type
_entity.pdbx_description
1 polymer ?
#
loop_
_entity_poly.entity_id
_entity_poly.type
_entity_poly.pdbx_seq_one_letter_code
_entity_poly.pdbx_strand_id
1 'polypeptide(L)' 'MEPIEVFQILGIEQTKDERALKNAYRDKLTVTNPEDDPEGFKRLRMAYEEACRYAGTPDAE' A
#
# COMPACT_ATOMS: atom_id res chain seq x y z
N MET A 1 -2.18 -12.73 -0.35
CA MET A 1 -2.54 -11.72 -1.37
C MET A 1 -1.50 -11.72 -2.47
N GLU A 2 -1.93 -11.71 -3.71
CA GLU A 2 -0.99 -11.72 -4.82
C GLU A 2 -0.32 -10.36 -4.96
N PRO A 3 0.95 -10.34 -5.35
CA PRO A 3 1.64 -9.06 -5.51
C PRO A 3 0.93 -8.10 -6.47
N ILE A 4 0.33 -8.63 -7.53
CA ILE A 4 -0.33 -7.77 -8.49
C ILE A 4 -1.56 -7.10 -7.87
N GLU A 5 -2.28 -7.80 -7.01
CA GLU A 5 -3.42 -7.21 -6.31
C GLU A 5 -2.98 -6.10 -5.38
N VAL A 6 -1.85 -6.31 -4.72
CA VAL A 6 -1.31 -5.32 -3.80
C VAL A 6 -1.05 -4.00 -4.53
N PHE A 7 -0.43 -4.08 -5.69
CA PHE A 7 -0.12 -2.87 -6.44
C PHE A 7 -1.36 -2.25 -7.06
N GLN A 8 -2.36 -3.06 -7.38
CA GLN A 8 -3.63 -2.52 -7.85
C GLN A 8 -4.31 -1.71 -6.75
N ILE A 9 -4.26 -2.22 -5.53
CA ILE A 9 -4.85 -1.49 -4.40
C ILE A 9 -4.12 -0.17 -4.19
N LEU A 10 -2.79 -0.19 -4.32
CA LEU A 10 -2.01 1.03 -4.18
C LEU A 10 -2.16 1.97 -5.36
N GLY A 11 -2.63 1.44 -6.50
CA GLY A 11 -2.86 2.29 -7.68
C GLY A 11 -1.61 2.62 -8.44
N ILE A 12 -0.58 1.76 -8.36
CA ILE A 12 0.67 1.98 -9.08
C ILE A 12 1.08 0.68 -9.75
N GLU A 13 2.07 0.79 -10.63
CA GLU A 13 2.64 -0.38 -11.26
C GLU A 13 3.50 -1.13 -10.27
N GLN A 14 3.70 -2.41 -10.55
CA GLN A 14 4.55 -3.24 -9.73
C GLN A 14 5.95 -2.66 -9.67
N THR A 15 6.46 -2.47 -8.47
CA THR A 15 7.76 -1.85 -8.28
C THR A 15 8.36 -2.31 -6.97
N LYS A 16 9.69 -2.26 -6.89
CA LYS A 16 10.40 -2.52 -5.65
C LYS A 16 10.98 -1.24 -5.07
N ASP A 17 10.57 -0.09 -5.62
CA ASP A 17 11.05 1.19 -5.16
C ASP A 17 10.29 1.60 -3.91
N GLU A 18 10.99 1.63 -2.79
CA GLU A 18 10.39 1.96 -1.50
C GLU A 18 9.73 3.32 -1.51
N ARG A 19 10.35 4.28 -2.17
CA ARG A 19 9.82 5.63 -2.22
C ARG A 19 8.50 5.66 -2.98
N ALA A 20 8.42 4.92 -4.09
CA ALA A 20 7.19 4.85 -4.84
C ALA A 20 6.07 4.23 -4.02
N LEU A 21 6.41 3.20 -3.22
CA LEU A 21 5.43 2.56 -2.36
C LEU A 21 4.92 3.53 -1.32
N LYS A 22 5.81 4.27 -0.68
CA LYS A 22 5.40 5.23 0.34
C LYS A 22 4.53 6.33 -0.24
N ASN A 23 4.92 6.82 -1.40
CA ASN A 23 4.14 7.89 -2.04
C ASN A 23 2.75 7.41 -2.42
N ALA A 24 2.65 6.19 -2.95
CA ALA A 24 1.36 5.63 -3.32
C ALA A 24 0.48 5.45 -2.09
N TYR A 25 1.05 4.95 -1.01
CA TYR A 25 0.31 4.75 0.23
C TYR A 25 -0.20 6.08 0.76
N ARG A 26 0.66 7.09 0.77
CA ARG A 26 0.28 8.40 1.26
C ARG A 26 -0.84 8.99 0.41
N ASP A 27 -0.72 8.86 -0.92
CA ASP A 27 -1.75 9.39 -1.80
C ASP A 27 -3.10 8.73 -1.52
N LYS A 28 -3.10 7.41 -1.32
CA LYS A 28 -4.34 6.72 -1.05
C LYS A 28 -4.90 7.08 0.32
N LEU A 29 -4.03 7.36 1.27
CA LEU A 29 -4.49 7.75 2.60
C LEU A 29 -5.26 9.06 2.57
N THR A 30 -4.91 9.96 1.66
CA THR A 30 -5.60 11.24 1.59
C THR A 30 -7.03 11.08 1.08
N VAL A 31 -7.31 10.01 0.35
CA VAL A 31 -8.65 9.79 -0.20
C VAL A 31 -9.39 8.65 0.51
N THR A 32 -8.75 8.01 1.49
CA THR A 32 -9.37 6.92 2.23
C THR A 32 -9.48 7.30 3.69
N ASN A 33 -10.68 7.70 4.09
CA ASN A 33 -10.92 8.14 5.45
C ASN A 33 -11.34 6.93 6.29
N PRO A 34 -10.60 6.59 7.35
CA PRO A 34 -10.97 5.42 8.17
C PRO A 34 -12.35 5.56 8.80
N GLU A 35 -12.83 6.76 8.99
CA GLU A 35 -14.16 6.95 9.54
C GLU A 35 -15.24 6.63 8.52
N ASP A 36 -14.96 6.92 7.25
CA ASP A 36 -15.93 6.67 6.18
C ASP A 36 -15.77 5.27 5.60
N ASP A 37 -14.54 4.78 5.54
CA ASP A 37 -14.23 3.51 4.87
C ASP A 37 -13.18 2.75 5.66
N PRO A 38 -13.57 2.21 6.82
CA PRO A 38 -12.59 1.50 7.65
C PRO A 38 -12.03 0.25 6.99
N GLU A 39 -12.85 -0.44 6.19
CA GLU A 39 -12.35 -1.63 5.51
C GLU A 39 -11.36 -1.27 4.41
N GLY A 40 -11.63 -0.20 3.69
CA GLY A 40 -10.71 0.27 2.67
C GLY A 40 -9.39 0.69 3.28
N PHE A 41 -9.46 1.34 4.43
CA PHE A 41 -8.25 1.75 5.13
C PHE A 41 -7.41 0.54 5.54
N LYS A 42 -8.06 -0.48 6.10
CA LYS A 42 -7.34 -1.69 6.49
C LYS A 42 -6.73 -2.39 5.29
N ARG A 43 -7.49 -2.47 4.20
CA ARG A 43 -6.99 -3.11 3.00
C ARG A 43 -5.79 -2.37 2.44
N LEU A 44 -5.85 -1.05 2.47
CA LEU A 44 -4.75 -0.23 1.99
C LEU A 44 -3.49 -0.48 2.83
N ARG A 45 -3.65 -0.54 4.14
CA ARG A 45 -2.52 -0.78 5.02
C ARG A 45 -1.92 -2.16 4.78
N MET A 46 -2.76 -3.17 4.64
CA MET A 46 -2.28 -4.51 4.35
C MET A 46 -1.53 -4.57 3.03
N ALA A 47 -2.07 -3.88 2.02
CA ALA A 47 -1.42 -3.85 0.72
C ALA A 47 -0.04 -3.20 0.81
N TYR A 48 0.06 -2.13 1.58
CA TYR A 48 1.34 -1.46 1.74
C TYR A 48 2.36 -2.37 2.43
N GLU A 49 1.92 -3.08 3.47
CA GLU A 49 2.82 -3.99 4.18
C GLU A 49 3.29 -5.11 3.27
N GLU A 50 2.37 -5.67 2.48
CA GLU A 50 2.74 -6.72 1.55
C GLU A 50 3.68 -6.19 0.46
N ALA A 51 3.44 -4.98 0.00
CA ALA A 51 4.30 -4.39 -1.01
C ALA A 51 5.71 -4.18 -0.48
N CYS A 52 5.82 -3.73 0.77
CA CYS A 52 7.12 -3.55 1.40
C CYS A 52 7.86 -4.87 1.52
N ARG A 53 7.12 -5.93 1.86
CA ARG A 53 7.69 -7.26 1.98
C ARG A 53 8.18 -7.74 0.62
N TYR A 54 7.38 -7.49 -0.41
CA TYR A 54 7.75 -7.85 -1.77
C TYR A 54 9.01 -7.11 -2.20
N ALA A 55 9.10 -5.85 -1.85
CA ALA A 55 10.26 -5.03 -2.22
C ALA A 55 11.49 -5.37 -1.41
N GLY A 56 11.33 -6.14 -0.34
CA GLY A 56 12.47 -6.49 0.50
C GLY A 56 12.88 -5.40 1.45
N THR A 57 12.05 -4.39 1.64
CA THR A 57 12.35 -3.33 2.60
C THR A 57 11.85 -3.73 3.97
N PRO A 58 12.58 -3.36 5.03
CA PRO A 58 12.10 -3.66 6.38
C PRO A 58 10.83 -2.86 6.64
N ASP A 59 9.94 -3.51 7.35
CA ASP A 59 8.75 -2.86 7.76
C ASP A 59 9.15 -1.74 8.64
N ALA A 60 8.66 -0.65 8.41
CA ALA A 60 9.11 0.50 9.12
C ALA A 60 9.11 0.30 10.57
N GLU A 61 9.81 0.22 11.00
CA GLU A 61 9.85 0.14 12.17
C GLU A 61 10.25 0.96 12.67
#